data_8f096d5e2c13606b715e8f45fba0af68
#
_entry.id   8f096d5e2c13606b715e8f45fba0af68
#
_cell.length_a   1.000
_cell.length_b   1.000
_cell.length_c   1.000
_cell.angle_alpha   90.00
_cell.angle_beta   90.00
_cell.angle_gamma   90.00
#
_symmetry.space_group_name_H-M   'P 1'
#
loop_
_entity.id
_entity.type
_entity.pdbx_description
1 polymer ?
#
loop_
_entity_poly.entity_id
_entity_poly.type
_entity_poly.pdbx_seq_one_letter_code
_entity_poly.pdbx_strand_id
1 'polypeptide(L)'
;NQQQEALDKLENIIKDHPQAEEALFIAGLTSIDLKQYEKAEQYLIDLRSSAKYQNEAYYYLAINAQRKQHYETAKAYYRLVDGSLYIVSRRNMIAIFEKQEQLNDALRFLTQERVNYPQHASFLYQAQADILKKMDNKKAALTLLDEAIKNIPDDPELIYAEVLLLDPYTDRDKLDKTLKQLLAIEPNSPTYLNAYAYTLALQ
;
A
#
# COMPACT_ATOMS: atom_id res chain seq x y z
N ASN A 1 -3.04 27.82 -19.10
CA ASN A 1 -2.58 26.53 -18.60
C ASN A 1 -3.42 25.43 -19.26
N GLN A 2 -2.77 24.49 -19.95
CA GLN A 2 -3.46 23.44 -20.73
C GLN A 2 -4.42 22.58 -19.85
N GLN A 3 -4.06 22.32 -18.60
CA GLN A 3 -4.93 21.58 -17.67
C GLN A 3 -6.20 22.35 -17.35
N GLN A 4 -6.14 23.67 -17.16
CA GLN A 4 -7.34 24.47 -16.90
C GLN A 4 -8.24 24.50 -18.13
N GLU A 5 -7.68 24.65 -19.32
CA GLU A 5 -8.48 24.61 -20.58
C GLU A 5 -9.15 23.24 -20.79
N ALA A 6 -8.45 22.14 -20.42
CA ALA A 6 -9.03 20.80 -20.45
C ALA A 6 -10.19 20.68 -19.45
N LEU A 7 -10.03 21.18 -18.23
CA LEU A 7 -11.08 21.18 -17.23
C LEU A 7 -12.31 21.98 -17.70
N ASP A 8 -12.11 23.17 -18.28
CA ASP A 8 -13.20 24.01 -18.79
C ASP A 8 -14.01 23.30 -19.90
N LYS A 9 -13.34 22.53 -20.76
CA LYS A 9 -14.01 21.69 -21.77
C LYS A 9 -14.81 20.55 -21.14
N LEU A 10 -14.25 19.89 -20.13
CA LEU A 10 -14.94 18.82 -19.39
C LEU A 10 -16.17 19.38 -18.64
N GLU A 11 -16.05 20.56 -18.04
CA GLU A 11 -17.18 21.23 -17.37
C GLU A 11 -18.33 21.51 -18.35
N ASN A 12 -18.05 21.88 -19.60
CA ASN A 12 -19.08 22.04 -20.63
C ASN A 12 -19.76 20.70 -20.96
N ILE A 13 -18.98 19.62 -21.10
CA ILE A 13 -19.52 18.28 -21.35
C ILE A 13 -20.41 17.85 -20.18
N ILE A 14 -19.97 18.02 -18.93
CA ILE A 14 -20.72 17.66 -17.73
C ILE A 14 -22.00 18.48 -17.60
N LYS A 15 -21.97 19.75 -18.00
CA LYS A 15 -23.17 20.61 -17.99
C LYS A 15 -24.25 20.07 -18.92
N ASP A 16 -23.85 19.61 -20.12
CA ASP A 16 -24.78 19.06 -21.11
C ASP A 16 -25.17 17.60 -20.80
N HIS A 17 -24.23 16.86 -20.19
CA HIS A 17 -24.38 15.43 -19.85
C HIS A 17 -23.93 15.16 -18.41
N PRO A 18 -24.75 15.47 -17.38
CA PRO A 18 -24.37 15.33 -15.97
C PRO A 18 -24.02 13.92 -15.52
N GLN A 19 -24.42 12.89 -16.28
CA GLN A 19 -24.13 11.47 -16.03
C GLN A 19 -22.96 10.92 -16.84
N ALA A 20 -22.14 11.78 -17.48
CA ALA A 20 -20.98 11.38 -18.21
C ALA A 20 -19.84 10.97 -17.23
N GLU A 21 -19.87 9.73 -16.72
CA GLU A 21 -18.98 9.23 -15.69
C GLU A 21 -17.49 9.42 -16.02
N GLU A 22 -17.10 9.20 -17.28
CA GLU A 22 -15.73 9.41 -17.72
C GLU A 22 -15.31 10.89 -17.64
N ALA A 23 -16.19 11.81 -18.04
CA ALA A 23 -15.93 13.24 -17.93
C ALA A 23 -15.84 13.69 -16.46
N LEU A 24 -16.72 13.20 -15.59
CA LEU A 24 -16.66 13.43 -14.15
C LEU A 24 -15.35 12.91 -13.54
N PHE A 25 -14.94 11.72 -13.94
CA PHE A 25 -13.71 11.11 -13.43
C PHE A 25 -12.47 11.92 -13.83
N ILE A 26 -12.33 12.25 -15.12
CA ILE A 26 -11.19 13.05 -15.62
C ILE A 26 -11.20 14.46 -15.02
N ALA A 27 -12.39 15.10 -14.91
CA ALA A 27 -12.53 16.41 -14.26
C ALA A 27 -12.11 16.37 -12.79
N GLY A 28 -12.48 15.31 -12.07
CA GLY A 28 -12.06 15.09 -10.69
C GLY A 28 -10.53 15.00 -10.55
N LEU A 29 -9.88 14.18 -11.37
CA LEU A 29 -8.42 14.04 -11.37
C LEU A 29 -7.72 15.36 -11.71
N THR A 30 -8.17 16.02 -12.78
CA THR A 30 -7.60 17.31 -13.21
C THR A 30 -7.76 18.39 -12.13
N SER A 31 -8.88 18.38 -11.43
CA SER A 31 -9.13 19.30 -10.31
C SER A 31 -8.18 19.04 -9.13
N ILE A 32 -7.85 17.78 -8.82
CA ILE A 32 -6.83 17.44 -7.81
C ILE A 32 -5.46 18.01 -8.20
N ASP A 33 -5.06 17.82 -9.46
CA ASP A 33 -3.77 18.30 -9.97
C ASP A 33 -3.68 19.84 -9.96
N LEU A 34 -4.79 20.50 -10.24
CA LEU A 34 -4.94 21.96 -10.14
C LEU A 34 -5.13 22.46 -8.70
N LYS A 35 -5.16 21.58 -7.71
CA LYS A 35 -5.41 21.89 -6.30
C LYS A 35 -6.80 22.52 -6.04
N GLN A 36 -7.76 22.27 -6.94
CA GLN A 36 -9.16 22.67 -6.80
C GLN A 36 -9.93 21.57 -6.07
N TYR A 37 -9.60 21.34 -4.80
CA TYR A 37 -10.01 20.16 -4.04
C TYR A 37 -11.52 20.04 -3.83
N GLU A 38 -12.23 21.17 -3.70
CA GLU A 38 -13.68 21.21 -3.55
C GLU A 38 -14.38 20.76 -4.85
N LYS A 39 -13.89 21.24 -6.02
CA LYS A 39 -14.39 20.78 -7.31
C LYS A 39 -14.12 19.31 -7.54
N ALA A 40 -12.91 18.85 -7.21
CA ALA A 40 -12.55 17.45 -7.30
C ALA A 40 -13.51 16.55 -6.52
N GLU A 41 -13.84 16.94 -5.30
CA GLU A 41 -14.80 16.22 -4.46
C GLU A 41 -16.20 16.17 -5.09
N GLN A 42 -16.70 17.28 -5.64
CA GLN A 42 -17.98 17.35 -6.32
C GLN A 42 -18.09 16.39 -7.50
N TYR A 43 -17.05 16.30 -8.34
CA TYR A 43 -17.05 15.40 -9.49
C TYR A 43 -16.92 13.93 -9.11
N LEU A 44 -16.11 13.62 -8.10
CA LEU A 44 -15.82 12.24 -7.71
C LEU A 44 -16.90 11.62 -6.82
N ILE A 45 -17.66 12.44 -6.07
CA ILE A 45 -18.60 11.92 -5.07
C ILE A 45 -19.74 11.11 -5.69
N ASP A 46 -20.20 11.53 -6.87
CA ASP A 46 -21.29 10.87 -7.60
C ASP A 46 -20.85 9.51 -8.18
N LEU A 47 -19.55 9.36 -8.45
CA LEU A 47 -18.96 8.14 -8.98
C LEU A 47 -18.85 7.00 -7.96
N ARG A 48 -19.14 7.26 -6.68
CA ARG A 48 -19.18 6.20 -5.64
C ARG A 48 -20.29 5.15 -5.91
N SER A 49 -21.29 5.49 -6.71
CA SER A 49 -22.36 4.56 -7.13
C SER A 49 -22.12 3.96 -8.51
N SER A 50 -21.01 4.32 -9.18
CA SER A 50 -20.67 3.82 -10.49
C SER A 50 -20.17 2.37 -10.43
N ALA A 51 -20.73 1.51 -11.27
CA ALA A 51 -20.21 0.14 -11.39
C ALA A 51 -18.79 0.10 -11.98
N LYS A 52 -18.43 1.12 -12.78
CA LYS A 52 -17.12 1.22 -13.46
C LYS A 52 -16.06 1.93 -12.62
N TYR A 53 -16.44 3.01 -11.93
CA TYR A 53 -15.48 3.94 -11.30
C TYR A 53 -15.53 3.95 -9.76
N GLN A 54 -16.30 3.07 -9.11
CA GLN A 54 -16.49 3.10 -7.65
C GLN A 54 -15.16 3.04 -6.88
N ASN A 55 -14.30 2.09 -7.20
CA ASN A 55 -13.01 1.92 -6.51
C ASN A 55 -12.08 3.10 -6.75
N GLU A 56 -11.99 3.56 -7.99
CA GLU A 56 -11.21 4.72 -8.37
C GLU A 56 -11.75 5.98 -7.68
N ALA A 57 -13.07 6.15 -7.60
CA ALA A 57 -13.69 7.28 -6.90
C ALA A 57 -13.31 7.30 -5.42
N TYR A 58 -13.41 6.17 -4.71
CA TYR A 58 -12.96 6.08 -3.31
C TYR A 58 -11.48 6.38 -3.17
N TYR A 59 -10.64 5.84 -4.07
CA TYR A 59 -9.21 6.05 -4.02
C TYR A 59 -8.84 7.54 -4.21
N TYR A 60 -9.43 8.21 -5.21
CA TYR A 60 -9.11 9.61 -5.48
C TYR A 60 -9.80 10.59 -4.53
N LEU A 61 -10.96 10.26 -3.97
CA LEU A 61 -11.55 11.00 -2.83
C LEU A 61 -10.64 10.92 -1.60
N ALA A 62 -10.02 9.77 -1.36
CA ALA A 62 -9.03 9.60 -0.29
C ALA A 62 -7.79 10.47 -0.54
N ILE A 63 -7.24 10.46 -1.77
CA ILE A 63 -6.12 11.32 -2.16
C ILE A 63 -6.48 12.79 -1.96
N ASN A 64 -7.67 13.20 -2.41
CA ASN A 64 -8.16 14.56 -2.27
C ASN A 64 -8.23 15.00 -0.80
N ALA A 65 -8.81 14.16 0.05
CA ALA A 65 -8.85 14.40 1.50
C ALA A 65 -7.44 14.46 2.12
N GLN A 66 -6.55 13.57 1.70
CA GLN A 66 -5.16 13.55 2.17
C GLN A 66 -4.39 14.83 1.78
N ARG A 67 -4.62 15.35 0.57
CA ARG A 67 -4.05 16.64 0.10
C ARG A 67 -4.55 17.81 0.92
N LYS A 68 -5.81 17.76 1.35
CA LYS A 68 -6.42 18.74 2.29
C LYS A 68 -5.97 18.52 3.74
N GLN A 69 -5.15 17.50 4.03
CA GLN A 69 -4.74 17.07 5.37
C GLN A 69 -5.92 16.58 6.26
N HIS A 70 -7.04 16.21 5.65
CA HIS A 70 -8.17 15.57 6.32
C HIS A 70 -7.92 14.06 6.45
N TYR A 71 -6.99 13.68 7.32
CA TYR A 71 -6.45 12.32 7.37
C TYR A 71 -7.49 11.27 7.79
N GLU A 72 -8.41 11.58 8.68
CA GLU A 72 -9.46 10.62 9.08
C GLU A 72 -10.43 10.35 7.92
N THR A 73 -10.81 11.37 7.16
CA THR A 73 -11.61 11.24 5.96
C THR A 73 -10.87 10.44 4.88
N ALA A 74 -9.56 10.71 4.70
CA ALA A 74 -8.73 9.97 3.77
C ALA A 74 -8.68 8.47 4.13
N LYS A 75 -8.40 8.12 5.38
CA LYS A 75 -8.40 6.74 5.87
C LYS A 75 -9.77 6.07 5.68
N ALA A 76 -10.87 6.78 5.92
CA ALA A 76 -12.21 6.24 5.72
C ALA A 76 -12.48 5.87 4.25
N TYR A 77 -12.11 6.72 3.31
CA TYR A 77 -12.23 6.41 1.88
C TYR A 77 -11.26 5.31 1.42
N TYR A 78 -10.00 5.32 1.84
CA TYR A 78 -9.06 4.26 1.49
C TYR A 78 -9.53 2.88 1.95
N ARG A 79 -10.21 2.76 3.08
CA ARG A 79 -10.77 1.48 3.58
C ARG A 79 -11.80 0.88 2.63
N LEU A 80 -12.51 1.70 1.86
CA LEU A 80 -13.54 1.26 0.92
C LEU A 80 -12.96 0.76 -0.40
N VAL A 81 -11.67 1.01 -0.65
CA VAL A 81 -10.99 0.61 -1.89
C VAL A 81 -10.67 -0.88 -1.86
N ASP A 82 -10.99 -1.56 -2.97
CA ASP A 82 -10.74 -2.99 -3.18
C ASP A 82 -10.10 -3.22 -4.57
N GLY A 83 -9.99 -4.48 -4.99
CA GLY A 83 -9.47 -4.87 -6.30
C GLY A 83 -8.01 -4.45 -6.53
N SER A 84 -7.71 -4.00 -7.74
CA SER A 84 -6.33 -3.64 -8.14
C SER A 84 -5.73 -2.46 -7.36
N LEU A 85 -6.56 -1.61 -6.76
CA LEU A 85 -6.12 -0.45 -5.97
C LEU A 85 -6.00 -0.76 -4.47
N TYR A 86 -6.31 -1.99 -4.03
CA TYR A 86 -6.27 -2.38 -2.62
C TYR A 86 -4.90 -2.12 -2.00
N ILE A 87 -3.83 -2.70 -2.54
CA ILE A 87 -2.48 -2.60 -1.96
C ILE A 87 -2.01 -1.15 -1.88
N VAL A 88 -2.16 -0.37 -2.95
CA VAL A 88 -1.73 1.02 -2.95
C VAL A 88 -2.54 1.87 -1.97
N SER A 89 -3.83 1.61 -1.81
CA SER A 89 -4.66 2.30 -0.82
C SER A 89 -4.21 2.01 0.61
N ARG A 90 -3.86 0.74 0.92
CA ARG A 90 -3.35 0.35 2.25
C ARG A 90 -1.97 0.94 2.53
N ARG A 91 -1.09 1.00 1.54
CA ARG A 91 0.20 1.71 1.67
C ARG A 91 0.01 3.19 2.02
N ASN A 92 -0.92 3.86 1.36
CA ASN A 92 -1.23 5.27 1.67
C ASN A 92 -1.81 5.44 3.07
N MET A 93 -2.66 4.51 3.53
CA MET A 93 -3.16 4.51 4.93
C MET A 93 -2.03 4.34 5.92
N ILE A 94 -1.12 3.39 5.69
CA ILE A 94 0.06 3.17 6.54
C ILE A 94 0.88 4.46 6.64
N ALA A 95 1.15 5.12 5.51
CA ALA A 95 1.86 6.38 5.48
C ALA A 95 1.16 7.50 6.29
N ILE A 96 -0.18 7.53 6.30
CA ILE A 96 -0.94 8.45 7.16
C ILE A 96 -0.76 8.10 8.64
N PHE A 97 -0.89 6.82 9.02
CA PHE A 97 -0.66 6.39 10.41
C PHE A 97 0.76 6.74 10.88
N GLU A 98 1.77 6.50 10.03
CA GLU A 98 3.16 6.86 10.33
C GLU A 98 3.33 8.37 10.53
N LYS A 99 2.75 9.17 9.63
CA LYS A 99 2.79 10.63 9.74
C LYS A 99 2.11 11.16 11.01
N GLN A 100 1.08 10.47 11.49
CA GLN A 100 0.37 10.81 12.73
C GLN A 100 1.00 10.15 13.97
N GLU A 101 2.11 9.42 13.82
CA GLU A 101 2.76 8.65 14.90
C GLU A 101 1.84 7.61 15.57
N GLN A 102 0.86 7.10 14.80
CA GLN A 102 -0.16 6.14 15.24
C GLN A 102 0.22 4.68 14.89
N LEU A 103 1.45 4.26 15.21
CA LEU A 103 1.96 2.94 14.79
C LEU A 103 1.18 1.76 15.41
N ASN A 104 0.70 1.89 16.64
CA ASN A 104 -0.14 0.88 17.29
C ASN A 104 -1.50 0.73 16.57
N ASP A 105 -2.09 1.84 16.10
CA ASP A 105 -3.33 1.82 15.35
C ASP A 105 -3.12 1.18 13.97
N ALA A 106 -1.98 1.45 13.34
CA ALA A 106 -1.57 0.79 12.10
C ALA A 106 -1.49 -0.74 12.28
N LEU A 107 -0.86 -1.23 13.36
CA LEU A 107 -0.78 -2.67 13.65
C LEU A 107 -2.16 -3.29 13.84
N ARG A 108 -3.04 -2.67 14.63
CA ARG A 108 -4.40 -3.15 14.86
C ARG A 108 -5.19 -3.21 13.55
N PHE A 109 -5.08 -2.16 12.75
CA PHE A 109 -5.70 -2.09 11.42
C PHE A 109 -5.23 -3.23 10.51
N LEU A 110 -3.91 -3.42 10.36
CA LEU A 110 -3.33 -4.45 9.51
C LEU A 110 -3.67 -5.87 9.99
N THR A 111 -3.75 -6.09 11.29
CA THR A 111 -4.20 -7.36 11.87
C THR A 111 -5.64 -7.68 11.44
N GLN A 112 -6.54 -6.70 11.49
CA GLN A 112 -7.92 -6.88 11.04
C GLN A 112 -8.00 -7.08 9.52
N GLU A 113 -7.17 -6.36 8.76
CA GLU A 113 -7.11 -6.53 7.30
C GLU A 113 -6.68 -7.95 6.89
N ARG A 114 -5.76 -8.59 7.61
CA ARG A 114 -5.40 -10.00 7.35
C ARG A 114 -6.58 -10.97 7.50
N VAL A 115 -7.50 -10.68 8.42
CA VAL A 115 -8.72 -11.48 8.59
C VAL A 115 -9.71 -11.24 7.46
N ASN A 116 -9.88 -9.98 7.06
CA ASN A 116 -10.87 -9.57 6.05
C ASN A 116 -10.41 -9.87 4.62
N TYR A 117 -9.09 -9.83 4.37
CA TYR A 117 -8.48 -9.93 3.04
C TYR A 117 -7.34 -10.96 3.02
N PRO A 118 -7.62 -12.24 3.27
CA PRO A 118 -6.58 -13.28 3.33
C PRO A 118 -5.80 -13.45 2.02
N GLN A 119 -6.38 -13.07 0.88
CA GLN A 119 -5.70 -13.06 -0.42
C GLN A 119 -4.53 -12.07 -0.50
N HIS A 120 -4.46 -11.10 0.40
CA HIS A 120 -3.37 -10.12 0.51
C HIS A 120 -2.46 -10.38 1.72
N ALA A 121 -2.51 -11.58 2.30
CA ALA A 121 -1.81 -11.91 3.53
C ALA A 121 -0.30 -11.64 3.47
N SER A 122 0.38 -11.99 2.37
CA SER A 122 1.80 -11.74 2.20
C SER A 122 2.15 -10.25 2.39
N PHE A 123 1.50 -9.38 1.64
CA PHE A 123 1.67 -7.93 1.79
C PHE A 123 1.37 -7.43 3.20
N LEU A 124 0.29 -7.92 3.81
CA LEU A 124 -0.14 -7.46 5.14
C LEU A 124 0.81 -7.90 6.25
N TYR A 125 1.38 -9.10 6.17
CA TYR A 125 2.44 -9.56 7.08
C TYR A 125 3.70 -8.71 6.95
N GLN A 126 4.14 -8.44 5.72
CA GLN A 126 5.30 -7.57 5.47
C GLN A 126 5.08 -6.17 6.05
N ALA A 127 3.91 -5.57 5.78
CA ALA A 127 3.57 -4.24 6.29
C ALA A 127 3.57 -4.20 7.83
N GLN A 128 3.05 -5.24 8.50
CA GLN A 128 3.10 -5.33 9.96
C GLN A 128 4.54 -5.49 10.49
N ALA A 129 5.37 -6.30 9.83
CA ALA A 129 6.76 -6.46 10.21
C ALA A 129 7.54 -5.14 10.08
N ASP A 130 7.27 -4.37 9.02
CA ASP A 130 7.88 -3.03 8.82
C ASP A 130 7.46 -2.04 9.92
N ILE A 131 6.20 -2.04 10.33
CA ILE A 131 5.73 -1.22 11.45
C ILE A 131 6.41 -1.65 12.75
N LEU A 132 6.49 -2.95 13.04
CA LEU A 132 7.17 -3.47 14.24
C LEU A 132 8.66 -3.08 14.25
N LYS A 133 9.33 -3.13 13.09
CA LYS A 133 10.70 -2.66 12.94
C LYS A 133 10.84 -1.17 13.25
N LYS A 134 9.92 -0.33 12.77
CA LYS A 134 9.88 1.10 13.08
C LYS A 134 9.63 1.40 14.56
N MET A 135 8.95 0.48 15.25
CA MET A 135 8.76 0.54 16.71
C MET A 135 9.96 0.00 17.51
N ASP A 136 11.08 -0.30 16.85
CA ASP A 136 12.27 -0.94 17.42
C ASP A 136 11.97 -2.31 18.07
N ASN A 137 10.97 -3.00 17.56
CA ASN A 137 10.56 -4.32 18.04
C ASN A 137 10.91 -5.44 17.04
N LYS A 138 12.21 -5.57 16.76
CA LYS A 138 12.76 -6.57 15.84
C LYS A 138 12.33 -8.00 16.19
N LYS A 139 12.28 -8.33 17.49
CA LYS A 139 11.89 -9.66 17.94
C LYS A 139 10.45 -10.01 17.55
N ALA A 140 9.52 -9.09 17.76
CA ALA A 140 8.13 -9.29 17.36
C ALA A 140 7.99 -9.36 15.84
N ALA A 141 8.74 -8.57 15.07
CA ALA A 141 8.76 -8.61 13.62
C ALA A 141 9.23 -9.99 13.10
N LEU A 142 10.32 -10.53 13.65
CA LEU A 142 10.81 -11.87 13.29
C LEU A 142 9.81 -12.96 13.65
N THR A 143 9.21 -12.92 14.84
CA THR A 143 8.17 -13.89 15.25
C THR A 143 6.97 -13.85 14.30
N LEU A 144 6.55 -12.68 13.88
CA LEU A 144 5.46 -12.50 12.92
C LEU A 144 5.80 -13.06 11.54
N LEU A 145 7.03 -12.86 11.07
CA LEU A 145 7.48 -13.40 9.77
C LEU A 145 7.67 -14.92 9.83
N ASP A 146 8.16 -15.48 10.94
CA ASP A 146 8.18 -16.94 11.15
C ASP A 146 6.77 -17.56 11.05
N GLU A 147 5.76 -16.90 11.65
CA GLU A 147 4.35 -17.30 11.51
C GLU A 147 3.89 -17.21 10.06
N ALA A 148 4.20 -16.09 9.39
CA ALA A 148 3.81 -15.84 8.01
C ALA A 148 4.40 -16.91 7.06
N ILE A 149 5.68 -17.20 7.17
CA ILE A 149 6.38 -18.20 6.34
C ILE A 149 5.84 -19.61 6.61
N LYS A 150 5.44 -19.91 7.85
CA LYS A 150 4.79 -21.19 8.18
C LYS A 150 3.43 -21.33 7.50
N ASN A 151 2.66 -20.23 7.42
CA ASN A 151 1.31 -20.22 6.83
C ASN A 151 1.34 -20.12 5.31
N ILE A 152 2.34 -19.46 4.75
CA ILE A 152 2.54 -19.23 3.31
C ILE A 152 3.97 -19.66 2.98
N PRO A 153 4.26 -20.97 2.97
CA PRO A 153 5.59 -21.47 2.63
C PRO A 153 5.92 -21.14 1.17
N ASP A 154 7.19 -20.96 0.89
CA ASP A 154 7.71 -20.67 -0.45
C ASP A 154 7.29 -19.30 -1.02
N ASP A 155 6.80 -18.37 -0.20
CA ASP A 155 6.63 -16.96 -0.57
C ASP A 155 7.98 -16.23 -0.47
N PRO A 156 8.63 -15.91 -1.60
CA PRO A 156 9.97 -15.34 -1.58
C PRO A 156 10.00 -13.93 -0.96
N GLU A 157 8.92 -13.18 -1.04
CA GLU A 157 8.86 -11.82 -0.48
C GLU A 157 8.83 -11.86 1.06
N LEU A 158 8.08 -12.81 1.66
CA LEU A 158 8.06 -13.00 3.11
C LEU A 158 9.41 -13.49 3.64
N ILE A 159 10.01 -14.47 2.95
CA ILE A 159 11.31 -15.03 3.31
C ILE A 159 12.39 -13.93 3.19
N TYR A 160 12.35 -13.11 2.15
CA TYR A 160 13.29 -12.02 1.99
C TYR A 160 13.08 -10.90 3.04
N ALA A 161 11.84 -10.63 3.42
CA ALA A 161 11.56 -9.71 4.54
C ALA A 161 12.21 -10.17 5.86
N GLU A 162 12.24 -11.48 6.10
CA GLU A 162 12.98 -12.06 7.24
C GLU A 162 14.49 -11.84 7.11
N VAL A 163 15.07 -12.11 5.93
CA VAL A 163 16.50 -11.86 5.65
C VAL A 163 16.90 -10.43 6.00
N LEU A 164 16.08 -9.45 5.63
CA LEU A 164 16.35 -8.03 5.88
C LEU A 164 16.33 -7.63 7.38
N LEU A 165 15.78 -8.48 8.23
CA LEU A 165 15.77 -8.29 9.68
C LEU A 165 16.88 -9.05 10.41
N LEU A 166 17.43 -10.10 9.82
CA LEU A 166 18.47 -10.93 10.44
C LEU A 166 19.83 -10.19 10.48
N ASP A 167 20.52 -10.33 11.60
CA ASP A 167 21.85 -9.78 11.75
C ASP A 167 22.90 -10.78 11.25
N PRO A 168 23.83 -10.37 10.37
CA PRO A 168 24.80 -11.28 9.75
C PRO A 168 25.82 -11.87 10.72
N TYR A 169 25.96 -11.32 11.92
CA TYR A 169 26.89 -11.79 12.94
C TYR A 169 26.21 -12.65 14.00
N THR A 170 25.05 -12.23 14.49
CA THR A 170 24.33 -12.91 15.58
C THR A 170 23.33 -13.96 15.10
N ASP A 171 22.75 -13.78 13.89
CA ASP A 171 21.73 -14.67 13.32
C ASP A 171 22.27 -15.49 12.14
N ARG A 172 23.59 -15.70 12.09
CA ARG A 172 24.33 -16.25 10.94
C ARG A 172 23.75 -17.54 10.38
N ASP A 173 23.49 -18.54 11.22
CA ASP A 173 23.01 -19.85 10.78
C ASP A 173 21.59 -19.76 10.19
N LYS A 174 20.74 -18.93 10.81
CA LYS A 174 19.39 -18.68 10.31
C LYS A 174 19.45 -17.94 8.98
N LEU A 175 20.29 -16.91 8.87
CA LEU A 175 20.46 -16.13 7.66
C LEU A 175 20.96 -16.98 6.48
N ASP A 176 21.96 -17.82 6.70
CA ASP A 176 22.47 -18.76 5.67
C ASP A 176 21.37 -19.73 5.19
N LYS A 177 20.64 -20.31 6.12
CA LYS A 177 19.52 -21.21 5.81
C LYS A 177 18.42 -20.51 5.01
N THR A 178 18.03 -19.31 5.42
CA THR A 178 16.95 -18.54 4.80
C THR A 178 17.34 -18.09 3.39
N LEU A 179 18.58 -17.64 3.18
CA LEU A 179 19.09 -17.27 1.86
C LEU A 179 19.18 -18.48 0.92
N LYS A 180 19.61 -19.66 1.40
CA LYS A 180 19.60 -20.90 0.62
C LYS A 180 18.19 -21.31 0.21
N GLN A 181 17.19 -21.13 1.09
CA GLN A 181 15.78 -21.35 0.76
C GLN A 181 15.31 -20.44 -0.37
N LEU A 182 15.63 -19.14 -0.30
CA LEU A 182 15.33 -18.18 -1.37
C LEU A 182 15.93 -18.57 -2.71
N LEU A 183 17.23 -18.97 -2.70
CA LEU A 183 17.92 -19.40 -3.91
C LEU A 183 17.39 -20.74 -4.45
N ALA A 184 16.78 -21.58 -3.62
CA ALA A 184 16.09 -22.78 -4.09
C ALA A 184 14.79 -22.44 -4.83
N ILE A 185 14.09 -21.36 -4.41
CA ILE A 185 12.85 -20.87 -5.06
C ILE A 185 13.19 -20.10 -6.34
N GLU A 186 14.14 -19.16 -6.26
CA GLU A 186 14.57 -18.31 -7.38
C GLU A 186 16.11 -18.34 -7.57
N PRO A 187 16.64 -19.37 -8.23
CA PRO A 187 18.10 -19.57 -8.31
C PRO A 187 18.88 -18.46 -9.01
N ASN A 188 18.23 -17.74 -9.90
CA ASN A 188 18.83 -16.71 -10.74
C ASN A 188 18.45 -15.27 -10.30
N SER A 189 17.84 -15.09 -9.14
CA SER A 189 17.51 -13.76 -8.63
C SER A 189 18.79 -12.98 -8.29
N PRO A 190 19.08 -11.86 -8.98
CA PRO A 190 20.24 -11.05 -8.67
C PRO A 190 20.24 -10.52 -7.24
N THR A 191 19.04 -10.20 -6.73
CA THR A 191 18.84 -9.70 -5.36
C THR A 191 19.29 -10.73 -4.33
N TYR A 192 18.84 -11.99 -4.47
CA TYR A 192 19.16 -13.05 -3.51
C TYR A 192 20.60 -13.53 -3.63
N LEU A 193 21.13 -13.60 -4.86
CA LEU A 193 22.54 -13.89 -5.09
C LEU A 193 23.46 -12.84 -4.46
N ASN A 194 23.15 -11.55 -4.63
CA ASN A 194 23.91 -10.47 -4.02
C ASN A 194 23.84 -10.51 -2.49
N ALA A 195 22.65 -10.73 -1.92
CA ALA A 195 22.47 -10.85 -0.48
C ALA A 195 23.29 -12.03 0.09
N TYR A 196 23.28 -13.17 -0.59
CA TYR A 196 24.06 -14.35 -0.18
C TYR A 196 25.56 -14.13 -0.29
N ALA A 197 26.02 -13.57 -1.41
CA ALA A 197 27.46 -13.23 -1.61
C ALA A 197 27.95 -12.23 -0.54
N TYR A 198 27.15 -11.21 -0.23
CA TYR A 198 27.48 -10.26 0.83
C TYR A 198 27.60 -10.94 2.20
N THR A 199 26.66 -11.82 2.52
CA THR A 199 26.68 -12.58 3.79
C THR A 199 27.92 -13.47 3.89
N LEU A 200 28.32 -14.15 2.79
CA LEU A 200 29.55 -14.95 2.74
C LEU A 200 30.82 -14.11 2.91
N ALA A 201 30.84 -12.90 2.37
CA ALA A 201 31.97 -12.00 2.49
C ALA A 201 32.19 -11.44 3.91
N LEU A 202 31.17 -11.47 4.76
CA LEU A 202 31.24 -11.06 6.17
C LEU A 202 31.67 -12.19 7.11
N GLN A 203 31.82 -13.39 6.58
CA GLN A 203 32.22 -14.61 7.32
C GLN A 203 33.73 -14.80 7.31
#